data_3f13a04bbbe915db23d2ac8844109803
#
_entry.id   3f13a04bbbe915db23d2ac8844109803
#
_cell.length_a   1.000
_cell.length_b   1.000
_cell.length_c   1.000
_cell.angle_alpha   90.00
_cell.angle_beta   90.00
_cell.angle_gamma   90.00
#
_symmetry.space_group_name_H-M   'P 1'
#
loop_
_entity.id
_entity.type
_entity.pdbx_description
1 polymer ?
#
loop_
_entity_poly.entity_id
_entity_poly.type
_entity_poly.pdbx_seq_one_letter_code
_entity_poly.pdbx_strand_id
1 'polypeptide(L)'
;IAMSDSNGYIVDENGIDYKVIKEIKEVKRARIKTYLDYVPTAKYVEGSKGIWTVPCDIALPCATQNELQLEGAEALVANGCYAVAEGANMPSTPEAIAYLQSHGILFAPAKAANAGGVAVSDWVAAEMKAGPRNP
;
A
#
# COMPACT_ATOMS: atom_id res chain seq x y z
N ILE A 1 4.77 -7.39 -7.63
CA ILE A 1 5.83 -8.30 -7.19
C ILE A 1 5.69 -8.65 -5.71
N ALA A 2 5.47 -7.66 -4.84
CA ALA A 2 5.37 -7.88 -3.40
C ALA A 2 4.12 -7.24 -2.81
N MET A 3 3.58 -7.85 -1.75
CA MET A 3 2.41 -7.36 -1.02
C MET A 3 2.50 -7.78 0.44
N SER A 4 2.10 -6.91 1.36
CA SER A 4 2.16 -7.17 2.80
C SER A 4 0.80 -7.07 3.47
N ASP A 5 0.69 -7.70 4.62
CA ASP A 5 -0.28 -7.41 5.66
C ASP A 5 0.43 -7.22 7.01
N SER A 6 -0.31 -7.13 8.12
CA SER A 6 0.29 -6.87 9.43
C SER A 6 1.23 -7.97 9.93
N ASN A 7 1.15 -9.18 9.37
CA ASN A 7 1.93 -10.32 9.83
C ASN A 7 3.23 -10.52 9.03
N GLY A 8 3.23 -10.12 7.75
CA GLY A 8 4.38 -10.31 6.88
C GLY A 8 4.09 -9.91 5.46
N TYR A 9 4.97 -10.31 4.55
CA TYR A 9 4.82 -10.02 3.13
C TYR A 9 5.15 -11.22 2.25
N ILE A 10 4.54 -11.22 1.07
CA ILE A 10 4.83 -12.17 0.00
C ILE A 10 5.63 -11.49 -1.09
N VAL A 11 6.47 -12.28 -1.77
CA VAL A 11 7.18 -11.89 -2.98
C VAL A 11 6.94 -12.95 -4.04
N ASP A 12 6.42 -12.52 -5.18
CA ASP A 12 6.24 -13.36 -6.36
C ASP A 12 6.94 -12.69 -7.54
N GLU A 13 8.08 -13.23 -7.95
CA GLU A 13 8.90 -12.67 -9.03
C GLU A 13 8.21 -12.73 -10.39
N ASN A 14 7.22 -13.61 -10.54
CA ASN A 14 6.40 -13.72 -11.76
C ASN A 14 5.22 -12.72 -11.78
N GLY A 15 5.09 -11.93 -10.73
CA GLY A 15 3.96 -11.03 -10.51
C GLY A 15 2.84 -11.66 -9.69
N ILE A 16 2.30 -10.88 -8.75
CA ILE A 16 1.21 -11.33 -7.89
C ILE A 16 -0.06 -11.55 -8.71
N ASP A 17 -0.67 -12.74 -8.58
CA ASP A 17 -1.95 -13.05 -9.20
C ASP A 17 -3.08 -12.35 -8.45
N TYR A 18 -3.68 -11.35 -9.11
CA TYR A 18 -4.78 -10.58 -8.55
C TYR A 18 -6.00 -11.44 -8.21
N LYS A 19 -6.32 -12.48 -9.01
CA LYS A 19 -7.48 -13.34 -8.77
C LYS A 19 -7.30 -14.13 -7.47
N VAL A 20 -6.09 -14.61 -7.22
CA VAL A 20 -5.74 -15.29 -5.97
C VAL A 20 -5.84 -14.35 -4.79
N ILE A 21 -5.30 -13.13 -4.90
CA ILE A 21 -5.42 -12.11 -3.83
C ILE A 21 -6.88 -11.79 -3.54
N LYS A 22 -7.68 -11.60 -4.57
CA LYS A 22 -9.12 -11.33 -4.41
C LYS A 22 -9.82 -12.46 -3.67
N GLU A 23 -9.58 -13.71 -4.04
CA GLU A 23 -10.12 -14.89 -3.35
C GLU A 23 -9.71 -14.92 -1.88
N ILE A 24 -8.45 -14.69 -1.57
CA ILE A 24 -7.93 -14.71 -0.21
C ILE A 24 -8.52 -13.58 0.64
N LYS A 25 -8.56 -12.36 0.11
CA LYS A 25 -8.93 -11.17 0.89
C LYS A 25 -10.44 -10.93 0.95
N GLU A 26 -11.15 -11.06 -0.15
CA GLU A 26 -12.57 -10.76 -0.22
C GLU A 26 -13.46 -11.96 0.15
N VAL A 27 -13.10 -13.16 -0.30
CA VAL A 27 -13.91 -14.37 -0.08
C VAL A 27 -13.52 -15.07 1.23
N LYS A 28 -12.26 -15.47 1.36
CA LYS A 28 -11.77 -16.21 2.54
C LYS A 28 -11.49 -15.32 3.74
N ARG A 29 -11.27 -14.03 3.52
CA ARG A 29 -10.85 -13.05 4.54
C ARG A 29 -9.62 -13.53 5.33
N ALA A 30 -8.71 -14.22 4.65
CA ALA A 30 -7.52 -14.83 5.21
C ALA A 30 -6.31 -13.89 5.15
N ARG A 31 -5.22 -14.29 5.81
CA ARG A 31 -3.93 -13.60 5.77
C ARG A 31 -3.21 -13.85 4.45
N ILE A 32 -2.34 -12.91 4.08
CA ILE A 32 -1.63 -12.97 2.80
C ILE A 32 -0.72 -14.21 2.68
N LYS A 33 -0.28 -14.78 3.79
CA LYS A 33 0.48 -16.03 3.82
C LYS A 33 -0.22 -17.18 3.08
N THR A 34 -1.57 -17.17 3.07
CA THR A 34 -2.40 -18.16 2.34
C THR A 34 -2.12 -18.15 0.83
N TYR A 35 -1.51 -17.10 0.30
CA TYR A 35 -1.10 -17.02 -1.11
C TYR A 35 -0.20 -18.18 -1.53
N LEU A 36 0.64 -18.68 -0.63
CA LEU A 36 1.55 -19.80 -0.90
C LEU A 36 0.82 -21.12 -1.15
N ASP A 37 -0.42 -21.26 -0.65
CA ASP A 37 -1.25 -22.46 -0.88
C ASP A 37 -1.70 -22.54 -2.36
N TYR A 38 -1.80 -21.38 -3.04
CA TYR A 38 -2.15 -21.27 -4.46
C TYR A 38 -0.92 -21.15 -5.36
N VAL A 39 0.11 -20.47 -4.90
CA VAL A 39 1.35 -20.18 -5.63
C VAL A 39 2.55 -20.60 -4.77
N PRO A 40 2.90 -21.90 -4.77
CA PRO A 40 3.98 -22.41 -3.92
C PRO A 40 5.37 -21.87 -4.25
N THR A 41 5.54 -21.30 -5.44
CA THR A 41 6.81 -20.67 -5.89
C THR A 41 7.04 -19.29 -5.29
N ALA A 42 6.00 -18.65 -4.74
CA ALA A 42 6.13 -17.39 -4.02
C ALA A 42 6.86 -17.58 -2.68
N LYS A 43 7.43 -16.49 -2.17
CA LYS A 43 8.12 -16.47 -0.88
C LYS A 43 7.27 -15.70 0.13
N TYR A 44 7.28 -16.14 1.37
CA TYR A 44 6.69 -15.42 2.49
C TYR A 44 7.77 -15.10 3.53
N VAL A 45 7.74 -13.87 4.03
CA VAL A 45 8.63 -13.40 5.10
C VAL A 45 7.79 -12.81 6.22
N GLU A 46 8.04 -13.21 7.44
CA GLU A 46 7.39 -12.63 8.62
C GLU A 46 7.88 -11.21 8.89
N GLY A 47 6.98 -10.36 9.38
CA GLY A 47 7.26 -8.94 9.61
C GLY A 47 7.04 -8.08 8.37
N SER A 48 6.16 -7.09 8.45
CA SER A 48 5.76 -6.26 7.30
C SER A 48 6.82 -5.26 6.86
N LYS A 49 7.69 -4.81 7.75
CA LYS A 49 8.69 -3.76 7.47
C LYS A 49 9.71 -4.14 6.39
N GLY A 50 10.02 -5.42 6.27
CA GLY A 50 10.98 -5.91 5.28
C GLY A 50 10.53 -5.74 3.83
N ILE A 51 9.25 -5.46 3.56
CA ILE A 51 8.75 -5.28 2.19
C ILE A 51 9.47 -4.14 1.46
N TRP A 52 9.90 -3.10 2.16
CA TRP A 52 10.58 -1.95 1.56
C TRP A 52 11.99 -2.28 1.04
N THR A 53 12.54 -3.43 1.44
CA THR A 53 13.83 -3.92 0.91
C THR A 53 13.69 -4.70 -0.40
N VAL A 54 12.48 -5.03 -0.82
CA VAL A 54 12.23 -5.73 -2.08
C VAL A 54 12.40 -4.75 -3.25
N PRO A 55 13.27 -5.06 -4.23
CA PRO A 55 13.44 -4.20 -5.40
C PRO A 55 12.11 -4.00 -6.14
N CYS A 56 11.77 -2.75 -6.40
CA CYS A 56 10.56 -2.38 -7.11
C CYS A 56 10.73 -1.03 -7.83
N ASP A 57 9.89 -0.77 -8.81
CA ASP A 57 9.84 0.51 -9.51
C ASP A 57 8.96 1.51 -8.76
N ILE A 58 7.85 1.04 -8.20
CA ILE A 58 6.83 1.86 -7.53
C ILE A 58 6.51 1.23 -6.17
N ALA A 59 6.43 2.05 -5.14
CA ALA A 59 6.01 1.64 -3.80
C ALA A 59 4.68 2.32 -3.41
N LEU A 60 3.77 1.53 -2.84
CA LEU A 60 2.43 1.97 -2.47
C LEU A 60 2.18 1.69 -0.97
N PRO A 61 2.54 2.59 -0.06
CA PRO A 61 2.19 2.49 1.35
C PRO A 61 0.69 2.76 1.53
N CYS A 62 -0.09 1.70 1.78
CA CYS A 62 -1.56 1.73 1.76
C CYS A 62 -2.21 1.21 3.05
N ALA A 63 -1.44 0.91 4.10
CA ALA A 63 -1.98 0.24 5.27
C ALA A 63 -2.18 1.19 6.45
N THR A 64 -1.12 1.63 7.11
CA THR A 64 -1.19 2.35 8.38
C THR A 64 -0.31 3.57 8.43
N GLN A 65 -0.61 4.46 9.39
CA GLN A 65 0.22 5.62 9.68
C GLN A 65 1.65 5.20 10.06
N ASN A 66 2.64 5.94 9.55
CA ASN A 66 4.07 5.74 9.82
C ASN A 66 4.62 4.34 9.47
N GLU A 67 4.02 3.65 8.52
CA GLU A 67 4.52 2.34 8.07
C GLU A 67 5.81 2.45 7.25
N LEU A 68 6.01 3.54 6.53
CA LEU A 68 7.25 3.83 5.81
C LEU A 68 8.10 4.82 6.61
N GLN A 69 9.13 4.33 7.24
CA GLN A 69 10.10 5.11 8.01
C GLN A 69 11.36 5.39 7.18
N LEU A 70 12.29 6.17 7.71
CA LEU A 70 13.51 6.57 7.01
C LEU A 70 14.29 5.37 6.45
N GLU A 71 14.48 4.33 7.25
CA GLU A 71 15.18 3.10 6.83
C GLU A 71 14.54 2.45 5.60
N GLY A 72 13.20 2.42 5.57
CA GLY A 72 12.46 1.92 4.41
C GLY A 72 12.63 2.80 3.18
N ALA A 73 12.63 4.13 3.35
CA ALA A 73 12.86 5.07 2.26
C ALA A 73 14.28 4.93 1.68
N GLU A 74 15.29 4.77 2.55
CA GLU A 74 16.68 4.51 2.14
C GLU A 74 16.78 3.22 1.33
N ALA A 75 16.13 2.15 1.77
CA ALA A 75 16.11 0.87 1.06
C ALA A 75 15.45 0.98 -0.31
N LEU A 76 14.30 1.67 -0.41
CA LEU A 76 13.61 1.91 -1.67
C LEU A 76 14.50 2.65 -2.69
N VAL A 77 15.15 3.72 -2.26
CA VAL A 77 16.06 4.48 -3.12
C VAL A 77 17.26 3.63 -3.55
N ALA A 78 17.88 2.90 -2.63
CA ALA A 78 19.01 2.02 -2.92
C ALA A 78 18.65 0.93 -3.94
N ASN A 79 17.41 0.44 -3.94
CA ASN A 79 16.91 -0.59 -4.84
C ASN A 79 16.30 -0.06 -6.15
N GLY A 80 16.41 1.24 -6.42
CA GLY A 80 16.01 1.82 -7.70
C GLY A 80 14.52 2.16 -7.82
N CYS A 81 13.77 2.23 -6.73
CA CYS A 81 12.40 2.74 -6.73
C CYS A 81 12.40 4.20 -7.22
N TYR A 82 11.54 4.53 -8.18
CA TYR A 82 11.47 5.90 -8.73
C TYR A 82 10.18 6.64 -8.37
N ALA A 83 9.17 5.95 -7.83
CA ALA A 83 7.91 6.57 -7.46
C ALA A 83 7.33 5.96 -6.18
N VAL A 84 6.76 6.82 -5.34
CA VAL A 84 6.00 6.43 -4.13
C VAL A 84 4.66 7.16 -4.15
N ALA A 85 3.55 6.43 -3.96
CA ALA A 85 2.22 7.00 -3.88
C ALA A 85 1.49 6.52 -2.63
N GLU A 86 1.08 7.45 -1.77
CA GLU A 86 0.46 7.18 -0.48
C GLU A 86 -1.03 6.87 -0.61
N GLY A 87 -1.40 5.60 -0.45
CA GLY A 87 -2.81 5.18 -0.38
C GLY A 87 -3.43 5.32 1.00
N ALA A 88 -2.65 5.20 2.07
CA ALA A 88 -3.10 5.43 3.45
C ALA A 88 -2.99 6.91 3.84
N ASN A 89 -3.54 7.26 5.01
CA ASN A 89 -3.35 8.60 5.59
C ASN A 89 -2.03 8.64 6.38
N MET A 90 -1.14 9.57 5.99
CA MET A 90 0.18 9.77 6.61
C MET A 90 0.99 8.48 6.79
N PRO A 91 1.13 7.62 5.77
CA PRO A 91 1.84 6.36 5.92
C PRO A 91 3.35 6.53 6.02
N SER A 92 3.90 7.61 5.46
CA SER A 92 5.33 7.92 5.48
C SER A 92 5.64 8.94 6.57
N THR A 93 6.74 8.71 7.29
CA THR A 93 7.22 9.71 8.27
C THR A 93 7.76 10.95 7.56
N PRO A 94 7.78 12.14 8.22
CA PRO A 94 8.35 13.36 7.63
C PRO A 94 9.79 13.18 7.15
N GLU A 95 10.60 12.43 7.89
CA GLU A 95 11.99 12.12 7.53
C GLU A 95 12.07 11.26 6.27
N ALA A 96 11.20 10.25 6.14
CA ALA A 96 11.11 9.42 4.95
C ALA A 96 10.70 10.25 3.72
N ILE A 97 9.71 11.12 3.85
CA ILE A 97 9.26 12.01 2.77
C ILE A 97 10.40 12.92 2.31
N ALA A 98 11.08 13.58 3.26
CA ALA A 98 12.19 14.47 2.96
C ALA A 98 13.32 13.73 2.23
N TYR A 99 13.63 12.52 2.66
CA TYR A 99 14.64 11.67 2.02
C TYR A 99 14.27 11.30 0.58
N LEU A 100 13.04 10.81 0.36
CA LEU A 100 12.55 10.46 -0.97
C LEU A 100 12.59 11.64 -1.92
N GLN A 101 12.09 12.80 -1.49
CA GLN A 101 12.08 14.01 -2.31
C GLN A 101 13.48 14.52 -2.62
N SER A 102 14.42 14.48 -1.67
CA SER A 102 15.81 14.90 -1.88
C SER A 102 16.57 14.00 -2.85
N HIS A 103 16.13 12.75 -3.04
CA HIS A 103 16.70 11.80 -3.97
C HIS A 103 15.95 11.72 -5.32
N GLY A 104 15.07 12.68 -5.60
CA GLY A 104 14.40 12.80 -6.89
C GLY A 104 13.30 11.77 -7.14
N ILE A 105 12.79 11.12 -6.09
CA ILE A 105 11.68 10.18 -6.18
C ILE A 105 10.38 10.95 -6.47
N LEU A 106 9.59 10.49 -7.42
CA LEU A 106 8.26 11.01 -7.66
C LEU A 106 7.37 10.64 -6.46
N PHE A 107 6.94 11.65 -5.72
CA PHE A 107 6.17 11.43 -4.50
C PHE A 107 4.75 11.99 -4.64
N ALA A 108 3.75 11.10 -4.58
CA ALA A 108 2.34 11.48 -4.55
C ALA A 108 1.82 11.39 -3.11
N PRO A 109 1.61 12.54 -2.44
CA PRO A 109 1.16 12.55 -1.05
C PRO A 109 -0.27 12.06 -0.91
N ALA A 110 -0.63 11.59 0.28
CA ALA A 110 -1.94 11.03 0.59
C ALA A 110 -3.10 11.93 0.16
N LYS A 111 -3.00 13.24 0.37
CA LYS A 111 -4.01 14.22 -0.03
C LYS A 111 -4.34 14.20 -1.53
N ALA A 112 -3.40 13.79 -2.36
CA ALA A 112 -3.59 13.67 -3.80
C ALA A 112 -3.91 12.23 -4.19
N ALA A 113 -3.13 11.27 -3.71
CA ALA A 113 -3.22 9.87 -4.11
C ALA A 113 -4.49 9.16 -3.62
N ASN A 114 -5.02 9.53 -2.44
CA ASN A 114 -6.21 8.90 -1.85
C ASN A 114 -7.45 9.82 -1.79
N ALA A 115 -7.46 10.95 -2.46
CA ALA A 115 -8.52 11.95 -2.40
C ALA A 115 -9.91 11.43 -2.82
N GLY A 116 -9.98 10.36 -3.60
CA GLY A 116 -11.25 9.76 -4.02
C GLY A 116 -12.12 9.28 -2.86
N GLY A 117 -11.52 8.73 -1.80
CA GLY A 117 -12.24 8.32 -0.60
C GLY A 117 -12.87 9.49 0.14
N VAL A 118 -12.18 10.61 0.24
CA VAL A 118 -12.70 11.85 0.87
C VAL A 118 -13.85 12.40 0.06
N ALA A 119 -13.73 12.49 -1.26
CA ALA A 119 -14.78 12.98 -2.14
C ALA A 119 -16.08 12.17 -2.01
N VAL A 120 -15.99 10.85 -1.93
CA VAL A 120 -17.14 9.96 -1.71
C VAL A 120 -17.76 10.19 -0.32
N SER A 121 -16.94 10.32 0.72
CA SER A 121 -17.42 10.57 2.09
C SER A 121 -18.15 11.89 2.19
N ASP A 122 -17.64 12.94 1.58
CA ASP A 122 -18.29 14.26 1.57
C ASP A 122 -19.60 14.24 0.82
N TRP A 123 -19.68 13.54 -0.32
CA TRP A 123 -20.91 13.36 -1.07
C TRP A 123 -21.97 12.61 -0.26
N VAL A 124 -21.61 11.48 0.37
CA VAL A 124 -22.52 10.71 1.23
C VAL A 124 -23.02 11.56 2.39
N ALA A 125 -22.14 12.31 3.05
CA ALA A 125 -22.53 13.21 4.14
C ALA A 125 -23.50 14.31 3.70
N ALA A 126 -23.30 14.83 2.49
CA ALA A 126 -24.21 15.83 1.91
C ALA A 126 -25.60 15.24 1.61
N GLU A 127 -25.65 14.06 1.02
CA GLU A 127 -26.91 13.34 0.76
C GLU A 127 -27.68 13.01 2.07
N MET A 128 -26.98 12.59 3.11
CA MET A 128 -27.59 12.30 4.41
C MET A 128 -28.18 13.56 5.07
N LYS A 129 -27.53 14.72 4.91
CA LYS A 129 -28.02 15.99 5.43
C LYS A 129 -29.22 16.54 4.64
N ALA A 130 -29.29 16.24 3.35
CA ALA A 130 -30.38 16.72 2.50
C ALA A 130 -31.72 16.02 2.81
N GLY A 131 -31.72 14.90 3.52
CA GLY A 131 -32.92 14.13 3.82
C GLY A 131 -33.54 13.46 2.59
N PRO A 132 -34.63 12.71 2.78
CA PRO A 132 -35.32 12.09 1.66
C PRO A 132 -35.87 13.15 0.71
N ARG A 133 -35.51 13.08 -0.56
CA ARG A 133 -36.10 13.91 -1.60
C ARG A 133 -37.59 13.54 -1.70
N ASN A 134 -38.48 14.43 -1.29
CA ASN A 134 -39.89 14.21 -1.57
C ASN A 134 -40.10 14.12 -3.10
N PRO A 135 -40.92 13.17 -3.58
CA PRO A 135 -41.21 13.01 -5.01
C PRO A 135 -41.93 14.23 -5.59
#